data_9c4d0e4aa7abf18a62f2f6479207e559
#
_entry.id   9c4d0e4aa7abf18a62f2f6479207e559
#
_cell.length_a   1.000
_cell.length_b   1.000
_cell.length_c   1.000
_cell.angle_alpha   90.00
_cell.angle_beta   90.00
_cell.angle_gamma   90.00
#
_symmetry.space_group_name_H-M   'P 1'
#
loop_
_entity.id
_entity.type
_entity.pdbx_description
1 polymer ?
#
loop_
_entity_poly.entity_id
_entity_poly.type
_entity_poly.pdbx_seq_one_letter_code
_entity_poly.pdbx_strand_id
1 'polypeptide(L)'
;NYEDLFIMRSGFSVAYNRNDNVAIKAKIESAGNLLSMTNSIAKFKKNEQGQAKIFNIAYAQYLKFDFSFTRILRFDPRNSLALHTDFGIAYPYGNSKVLPFEKRYIAGGPNSVRGWSVRELGPGSFRGTDGRIDFINQTGDLKLNLSSEYRTHLFWKFDGAAFVDA
;
A
#
# COMPACT_ATOMS: atom_id res chain seq x y z
N ASN A 1 20.77 -0.39 -2.29
CA ASN A 1 21.08 -1.20 -3.47
C ASN A 1 19.75 -1.58 -4.13
N TYR A 2 19.51 -1.09 -5.33
CA TYR A 2 18.41 -1.57 -6.17
C TYR A 2 18.88 -2.91 -6.74
N GLU A 3 18.21 -3.99 -6.34
CA GLU A 3 18.40 -5.30 -6.96
C GLU A 3 17.48 -5.40 -8.17
N ASP A 4 18.02 -5.82 -9.31
CA ASP A 4 17.20 -6.14 -10.47
C ASP A 4 16.37 -7.37 -10.15
N LEU A 5 15.05 -7.21 -10.15
CA LEU A 5 14.10 -8.28 -9.86
C LEU A 5 13.12 -8.45 -11.01
N PHE A 6 12.88 -9.68 -11.41
CA PHE A 6 11.84 -10.02 -12.36
C PHE A 6 10.51 -10.20 -11.62
N ILE A 7 9.51 -9.41 -11.94
CA ILE A 7 8.20 -9.44 -11.29
C ILE A 7 7.13 -9.87 -12.29
N MET A 8 6.71 -11.12 -12.22
CA MET A 8 5.53 -11.63 -12.91
C MET A 8 4.39 -11.76 -11.91
N ARG A 9 3.37 -10.93 -12.07
CA ARG A 9 2.26 -10.81 -11.12
C ARG A 9 0.91 -11.13 -11.77
N SER A 10 0.01 -11.67 -10.99
CA SER A 10 -1.41 -11.76 -11.26
C SER A 10 -2.19 -11.13 -10.12
N GLY A 11 -3.33 -10.56 -10.41
CA GLY A 11 -4.14 -9.90 -9.39
C GLY A 11 -5.61 -9.88 -9.76
N PHE A 12 -6.43 -9.82 -8.72
CA PHE A 12 -7.86 -9.66 -8.81
C PHE A 12 -8.29 -8.47 -7.96
N SER A 13 -9.21 -7.67 -8.48
CA SER A 13 -9.75 -6.53 -7.72
C SER A 13 -11.25 -6.45 -7.88
N VAL A 14 -11.92 -6.12 -6.78
CA VAL A 14 -13.35 -5.84 -6.73
C VAL A 14 -13.54 -4.41 -6.24
N ALA A 15 -14.42 -3.67 -6.91
CA ALA A 15 -14.83 -2.36 -6.48
C ALA A 15 -16.36 -2.32 -6.43
N TYR A 16 -16.89 -1.85 -5.31
CA TYR A 16 -18.31 -1.64 -5.10
C TYR A 16 -18.58 -0.20 -4.69
N ASN A 17 -19.47 0.46 -5.41
CA ASN A 17 -19.89 1.83 -5.12
C ASN A 17 -21.41 1.86 -4.98
N ARG A 18 -21.91 2.51 -3.93
CA ARG A 18 -23.33 2.69 -3.69
C ARG A 18 -23.67 4.17 -3.48
N ASN A 19 -24.41 4.74 -4.43
CA ASN A 19 -25.00 6.09 -4.36
C ASN A 19 -24.03 7.18 -3.89
N ASP A 20 -22.78 7.14 -4.31
CA ASP A 20 -21.69 8.05 -3.92
C ASP A 20 -21.45 8.19 -2.40
N ASN A 21 -22.11 7.36 -1.60
CA ASN A 21 -22.00 7.41 -0.15
C ASN A 21 -21.12 6.30 0.43
N VAL A 22 -21.00 5.19 -0.28
CA VAL A 22 -20.19 4.04 0.14
C VAL A 22 -19.34 3.57 -1.03
N ALA A 23 -18.03 3.48 -0.83
CA ALA A 23 -17.10 2.87 -1.76
C ALA A 23 -16.27 1.82 -1.03
N ILE A 24 -16.21 0.63 -1.60
CA ILE A 24 -15.39 -0.48 -1.10
C ILE A 24 -14.51 -0.95 -2.25
N LYS A 25 -13.23 -1.10 -1.99
CA LYS A 25 -12.28 -1.71 -2.93
C LYS A 25 -11.49 -2.77 -2.19
N ALA A 26 -11.38 -3.94 -2.80
CA ALA A 26 -10.50 -4.99 -2.33
C ALA A 26 -9.65 -5.48 -3.50
N LYS A 27 -8.36 -5.66 -3.27
CA LYS A 27 -7.41 -6.14 -4.26
C LYS A 27 -6.52 -7.19 -3.65
N ILE A 28 -6.34 -8.28 -4.35
CA ILE A 28 -5.34 -9.29 -4.05
C ILE A 28 -4.36 -9.38 -5.23
N GLU A 29 -3.07 -9.39 -4.93
CA GLU A 29 -2.00 -9.51 -5.92
C GLU A 29 -1.04 -10.60 -5.47
N SER A 30 -0.72 -11.51 -6.38
CA SER A 30 0.26 -12.58 -6.17
C SER A 30 1.31 -12.53 -7.24
N ALA A 31 2.58 -12.66 -6.86
CA ALA A 31 3.70 -12.67 -7.79
C ALA A 31 4.56 -13.91 -7.64
N GLY A 32 5.16 -14.34 -8.75
CA GLY A 32 6.17 -15.39 -8.81
C GLY A 32 5.66 -16.82 -8.70
N ASN A 33 4.36 -17.07 -8.50
CA ASN A 33 3.84 -18.42 -8.32
C ASN A 33 3.97 -19.28 -9.59
N LEU A 34 3.65 -18.74 -10.75
CA LEU A 34 3.83 -19.43 -12.03
C LEU A 34 5.29 -19.77 -12.27
N LEU A 35 6.19 -18.86 -11.92
CA LEU A 35 7.63 -19.06 -12.05
C LEU A 35 8.15 -20.09 -11.05
N SER A 36 7.59 -20.14 -9.85
CA SER A 36 7.92 -21.16 -8.87
C SER A 36 7.48 -22.56 -9.33
N MET A 37 6.31 -22.67 -9.95
CA MET A 37 5.84 -23.93 -10.54
C MET A 37 6.78 -24.39 -11.68
N THR A 38 7.16 -23.49 -12.58
CA THR A 38 8.12 -23.82 -13.65
C THR A 38 9.51 -24.15 -13.11
N ASN A 39 9.96 -23.50 -12.05
CA ASN A 39 11.22 -23.82 -11.39
C ASN A 39 11.25 -25.23 -10.79
N SER A 40 10.10 -25.73 -10.31
CA SER A 40 9.97 -27.10 -9.80
C SER A 40 10.24 -28.16 -10.88
N ILE A 41 9.97 -27.83 -12.14
CA ILE A 41 10.17 -28.71 -13.30
C ILE A 41 11.54 -28.45 -13.94
N ALA A 42 11.86 -27.18 -14.20
CA ALA A 42 13.04 -26.78 -14.99
C ALA A 42 14.32 -26.57 -14.16
N LYS A 43 14.27 -26.62 -12.83
CA LYS A 43 15.38 -26.47 -11.89
C LYS A 43 16.27 -25.25 -12.25
N PHE A 44 15.77 -24.05 -12.05
CA PHE A 44 16.47 -22.81 -12.36
C PHE A 44 17.77 -22.69 -11.55
N LYS A 45 18.78 -22.08 -12.14
CA LYS A 45 20.03 -21.74 -11.44
C LYS A 45 19.73 -20.80 -10.27
N LYS A 46 20.40 -21.02 -9.15
CA LYS A 46 20.28 -20.16 -7.95
C LYS A 46 21.46 -19.18 -7.88
N ASN A 47 21.21 -18.02 -7.26
CA ASN A 47 22.26 -17.08 -6.89
C ASN A 47 22.94 -17.52 -5.56
N GLU A 48 23.95 -16.77 -5.12
CA GLU A 48 24.65 -16.98 -3.85
C GLU A 48 23.72 -16.89 -2.62
N GLN A 49 22.62 -16.15 -2.74
CA GLN A 49 21.60 -16.00 -1.70
C GLN A 49 20.53 -17.11 -1.74
N GLY A 50 20.66 -18.08 -2.65
CA GLY A 50 19.74 -19.22 -2.78
C GLY A 50 18.48 -18.94 -3.58
N GLN A 51 18.33 -17.76 -4.18
CA GLN A 51 17.18 -17.40 -4.99
C GLN A 51 17.30 -17.94 -6.42
N ALA A 52 16.22 -18.50 -6.94
CA ALA A 52 16.15 -18.98 -8.33
C ALA A 52 16.12 -17.80 -9.29
N LYS A 53 16.84 -17.93 -10.41
CA LYS A 53 17.00 -16.90 -11.44
C LYS A 53 16.36 -17.34 -12.75
N ILE A 54 15.73 -16.38 -13.42
CA ILE A 54 15.24 -16.45 -14.80
C ILE A 54 15.98 -15.39 -15.59
N PHE A 55 16.54 -15.74 -16.76
CA PHE A 55 17.37 -14.82 -17.55
C PHE A 55 18.49 -14.16 -16.74
N ASN A 56 19.06 -14.88 -15.78
CA ASN A 56 20.07 -14.40 -14.85
C ASN A 56 19.59 -13.34 -13.81
N ILE A 57 18.30 -13.08 -13.72
CA ILE A 57 17.67 -12.15 -12.79
C ILE A 57 16.84 -12.95 -11.77
N ALA A 58 16.92 -12.63 -10.48
CA ALA A 58 16.09 -13.25 -9.45
C ALA A 58 14.62 -12.81 -9.64
N TYR A 59 13.67 -13.73 -9.45
CA TYR A 59 12.27 -13.37 -9.50
C TYR A 59 11.68 -13.14 -8.10
N ALA A 60 10.80 -12.15 -8.02
CA ALA A 60 10.09 -11.84 -6.78
C ALA A 60 8.90 -12.78 -6.58
N GLN A 61 8.71 -13.22 -5.33
CA GLN A 61 7.57 -14.03 -4.91
C GLN A 61 6.93 -13.43 -3.66
N TYR A 62 5.67 -12.95 -3.78
CA TYR A 62 4.94 -12.33 -2.70
C TYR A 62 3.43 -12.44 -2.88
N LEU A 63 2.71 -12.27 -1.79
CA LEU A 63 1.26 -12.06 -1.74
C LEU A 63 0.98 -10.68 -1.15
N LYS A 64 0.09 -9.92 -1.78
CA LYS A 64 -0.31 -8.59 -1.34
C LYS A 64 -1.83 -8.48 -1.32
N PHE A 65 -2.37 -7.92 -0.25
CA PHE A 65 -3.79 -7.63 -0.10
C PHE A 65 -3.97 -6.17 0.27
N ASP A 66 -4.81 -5.46 -0.47
CA ASP A 66 -5.19 -4.09 -0.24
C ASP A 66 -6.71 -4.00 -0.07
N PHE A 67 -7.15 -3.28 0.94
CA PHE A 67 -8.55 -3.00 1.21
C PHE A 67 -8.74 -1.51 1.46
N SER A 68 -9.76 -0.92 0.83
CA SER A 68 -10.11 0.48 0.99
C SER A 68 -11.61 0.60 1.21
N PHE A 69 -12.00 1.35 2.22
CA PHE A 69 -13.38 1.64 2.56
C PHE A 69 -13.58 3.14 2.71
N THR A 70 -14.59 3.67 2.03
CA THR A 70 -14.98 5.07 2.16
C THR A 70 -16.48 5.13 2.45
N ARG A 71 -16.88 5.94 3.41
CA ARG A 71 -18.28 6.22 3.72
C ARG A 71 -18.50 7.71 3.91
N ILE A 72 -19.51 8.25 3.24
CA ILE A 72 -19.96 9.62 3.39
C ILE A 72 -21.32 9.60 4.09
N LEU A 73 -21.38 10.17 5.29
CA LEU A 73 -22.59 10.38 6.07
C LEU A 73 -23.04 11.81 5.85
N ARG A 74 -24.17 11.99 5.19
CA ARG A 74 -24.80 13.31 5.00
C ARG A 74 -25.84 13.50 6.09
N PHE A 75 -25.62 14.47 6.97
CA PHE A 75 -26.55 14.81 8.04
C PHE A 75 -27.66 15.71 7.51
N ASP A 76 -27.29 16.66 6.66
CA ASP A 76 -28.18 17.59 5.98
C ASP A 76 -27.50 18.09 4.67
N PRO A 77 -28.16 18.95 3.85
CA PRO A 77 -27.58 19.47 2.61
C PRO A 77 -26.28 20.29 2.79
N ARG A 78 -26.00 20.74 4.00
CA ARG A 78 -24.84 21.59 4.31
C ARG A 78 -23.72 20.84 5.06
N ASN A 79 -24.05 19.71 5.71
CA ASN A 79 -23.14 19.04 6.62
C ASN A 79 -22.94 17.57 6.27
N SER A 80 -21.71 17.15 6.20
CA SER A 80 -21.36 15.75 5.94
C SER A 80 -20.08 15.33 6.68
N LEU A 81 -19.98 14.04 6.97
CA LEU A 81 -18.82 13.38 7.53
C LEU A 81 -18.33 12.33 6.56
N ALA A 82 -17.11 12.47 6.09
CA ALA A 82 -16.43 11.48 5.27
C ALA A 82 -15.49 10.64 6.17
N LEU A 83 -15.63 9.34 6.08
CA LEU A 83 -14.76 8.36 6.75
C LEU A 83 -14.02 7.57 5.69
N HIS A 84 -12.73 7.41 5.85
CA HIS A 84 -11.90 6.63 4.94
C HIS A 84 -10.96 5.73 5.73
N THR A 85 -10.83 4.49 5.27
CA THR A 85 -9.94 3.49 5.85
C THR A 85 -9.21 2.78 4.73
N ASP A 86 -7.89 2.76 4.79
CA ASP A 86 -7.05 1.93 3.95
C ASP A 86 -6.30 0.93 4.81
N PHE A 87 -6.39 -0.33 4.44
CA PHE A 87 -5.61 -1.42 5.01
C PHE A 87 -4.84 -2.12 3.91
N GLY A 88 -3.58 -2.41 4.15
CA GLY A 88 -2.75 -3.15 3.23
C GLY A 88 -1.78 -4.05 3.96
N ILE A 89 -1.61 -5.27 3.46
CA ILE A 89 -0.62 -6.23 3.94
C ILE A 89 0.07 -6.89 2.76
N ALA A 90 1.38 -7.03 2.85
CA ALA A 90 2.17 -7.71 1.84
C ALA A 90 3.15 -8.67 2.51
N TYR A 91 3.20 -9.89 2.01
CA TYR A 91 4.00 -10.96 2.58
C TYR A 91 4.91 -11.58 1.52
N PRO A 92 6.25 -11.40 1.64
CA PRO A 92 7.21 -12.09 0.79
C PRO A 92 7.35 -13.56 1.24
N TYR A 93 7.48 -14.48 0.30
CA TYR A 93 7.67 -15.90 0.59
C TYR A 93 8.46 -16.60 -0.51
N GLY A 94 8.80 -17.87 -0.29
CA GLY A 94 9.46 -18.71 -1.29
C GLY A 94 10.80 -18.15 -1.76
N ASN A 95 10.83 -17.63 -3.00
CA ASN A 95 12.05 -17.09 -3.61
C ASN A 95 12.45 -15.70 -3.08
N SER A 96 11.56 -14.99 -2.38
CA SER A 96 11.81 -13.66 -1.83
C SER A 96 11.85 -13.68 -0.32
N LYS A 97 12.92 -13.16 0.27
CA LYS A 97 13.03 -12.92 1.72
C LYS A 97 12.48 -11.57 2.13
N VAL A 98 12.50 -10.62 1.20
CA VAL A 98 12.11 -9.23 1.41
C VAL A 98 11.22 -8.81 0.25
N LEU A 99 10.27 -7.92 0.51
CA LEU A 99 9.40 -7.36 -0.52
C LEU A 99 10.21 -6.47 -1.46
N PRO A 100 9.97 -6.52 -2.79
CA PRO A 100 10.51 -5.53 -3.71
C PRO A 100 10.17 -4.12 -3.25
N PHE A 101 11.10 -3.20 -3.34
CA PHE A 101 10.94 -1.82 -2.86
C PHE A 101 9.68 -1.14 -3.40
N GLU A 102 9.37 -1.36 -4.67
CA GLU A 102 8.18 -0.80 -5.34
C GLU A 102 6.85 -1.35 -4.83
N LYS A 103 6.88 -2.44 -4.06
CA LYS A 103 5.70 -3.12 -3.53
C LYS A 103 5.44 -2.86 -2.07
N ARG A 104 6.40 -2.24 -1.37
CA ARG A 104 6.26 -1.84 0.01
C ARG A 104 5.32 -0.66 0.15
N TYR A 105 4.69 -0.55 1.29
CA TYR A 105 3.85 0.58 1.63
C TYR A 105 4.67 1.75 2.14
N ILE A 106 4.15 2.94 1.87
CA ILE A 106 4.66 4.21 2.36
C ILE A 106 3.51 4.98 3.01
N ALA A 107 3.83 5.86 3.95
CA ALA A 107 2.87 6.74 4.59
C ALA A 107 3.28 8.21 4.41
N GLY A 108 2.32 9.11 4.63
CA GLY A 108 2.44 10.54 4.37
C GLY A 108 1.94 10.95 2.99
N GLY A 109 1.78 12.26 2.83
CA GLY A 109 1.25 12.87 1.61
C GLY A 109 -0.26 13.11 1.63
N PRO A 110 -0.78 13.87 0.65
CA PRO A 110 -2.16 14.36 0.64
C PRO A 110 -3.24 13.29 0.58
N ASN A 111 -2.90 12.09 0.12
CA ASN A 111 -3.82 10.95 0.02
C ASN A 111 -3.61 9.89 1.12
N SER A 112 -2.83 10.21 2.15
CA SER A 112 -2.56 9.33 3.28
C SER A 112 -2.72 10.13 4.57
N VAL A 113 -1.65 10.50 5.24
CA VAL A 113 -1.67 11.35 6.43
C VAL A 113 -1.29 12.76 6.00
N ARG A 114 -2.27 13.67 5.92
CA ARG A 114 -2.08 15.06 5.52
C ARG A 114 -1.23 15.79 6.54
N GLY A 115 -0.42 16.74 6.13
CA GLY A 115 0.52 17.45 7.01
C GLY A 115 1.90 16.81 7.12
N TRP A 116 2.09 15.62 6.56
CA TRP A 116 3.39 14.96 6.44
C TRP A 116 3.75 14.76 4.97
N SER A 117 5.03 14.94 4.65
CA SER A 117 5.51 14.66 3.30
C SER A 117 5.48 13.16 2.99
N VAL A 118 5.47 12.81 1.71
CA VAL A 118 5.52 11.41 1.28
C VAL A 118 6.79 10.76 1.82
N ARG A 119 6.65 9.59 2.47
CA ARG A 119 7.75 8.85 3.12
C ARG A 119 8.38 9.58 4.30
N GLU A 120 7.72 10.52 4.89
CA GLU A 120 8.22 11.18 6.10
C GLU A 120 7.83 10.40 7.37
N LEU A 121 6.73 9.65 7.31
CA LEU A 121 6.32 8.74 8.37
C LEU A 121 6.97 7.38 8.17
N GLY A 122 7.75 6.96 9.14
CA GLY A 122 8.40 5.65 9.16
C GLY A 122 7.50 4.55 9.71
N PRO A 123 7.84 3.27 9.49
CA PRO A 123 7.09 2.17 10.07
C PRO A 123 7.24 2.17 11.59
N GLY A 124 6.10 2.23 12.33
CA GLY A 124 6.08 2.26 13.78
C GLY A 124 6.92 3.42 14.35
N SER A 125 7.82 3.12 15.27
CA SER A 125 8.71 4.09 15.92
C SER A 125 10.04 4.33 15.18
N PHE A 126 10.21 3.77 13.99
CA PHE A 126 11.44 3.93 13.20
C PHE A 126 11.63 5.41 12.78
N ARG A 127 12.77 6.00 13.13
CA ARG A 127 13.12 7.40 12.84
C ARG A 127 14.33 7.53 11.92
N GLY A 128 14.66 6.52 11.16
CA GLY A 128 15.85 6.49 10.32
C GLY A 128 17.11 6.02 11.05
N THR A 129 18.22 5.96 10.34
CA THR A 129 19.53 5.61 10.90
C THR A 129 20.19 6.90 11.40
N ASP A 130 20.75 6.87 12.60
CA ASP A 130 21.42 8.03 13.25
C ASP A 130 20.53 9.28 13.46
N GLY A 131 19.22 9.07 13.63
CA GLY A 131 18.26 10.17 13.86
C GLY A 131 17.99 11.04 12.63
N ARG A 132 18.50 10.67 11.46
CA ARG A 132 18.19 11.31 10.19
C ARG A 132 17.07 10.55 9.49
N ILE A 133 16.14 11.30 8.87
CA ILE A 133 15.06 10.72 8.07
C ILE A 133 15.68 10.07 6.84
N ASP A 134 15.57 8.76 6.76
CA ASP A 134 15.96 7.98 5.58
C ASP A 134 14.70 7.63 4.79
N PHE A 135 14.31 8.51 3.88
CA PHE A 135 13.12 8.35 3.05
C PHE A 135 13.08 7.04 2.25
N ILE A 136 14.24 6.43 2.00
CA ILE A 136 14.32 5.17 1.25
C ILE A 136 13.88 4.00 2.12
N ASN A 137 14.28 3.99 3.40
CA ASN A 137 13.99 2.89 4.32
C ASN A 137 12.68 3.06 5.09
N GLN A 138 12.00 4.21 4.96
CA GLN A 138 10.69 4.44 5.57
C GLN A 138 9.57 3.77 4.76
N THR A 139 9.60 2.45 4.73
CA THR A 139 8.66 1.60 4.03
C THR A 139 8.26 0.43 4.90
N GLY A 140 7.03 -0.05 4.78
CA GLY A 140 6.51 -1.17 5.57
C GLY A 140 5.82 -2.22 4.72
N ASP A 141 5.64 -3.38 5.30
CA ASP A 141 4.90 -4.50 4.69
C ASP A 141 3.44 -4.52 5.15
N LEU A 142 3.10 -3.68 6.13
CA LEU A 142 1.74 -3.44 6.64
C LEU A 142 1.44 -1.95 6.58
N LYS A 143 0.21 -1.60 6.17
CA LYS A 143 -0.31 -0.23 6.17
C LYS A 143 -1.71 -0.21 6.78
N LEU A 144 -1.95 0.74 7.67
CA LEU A 144 -3.27 1.10 8.14
C LEU A 144 -3.37 2.62 8.15
N ASN A 145 -4.30 3.16 7.39
CA ASN A 145 -4.65 4.58 7.42
C ASN A 145 -6.10 4.74 7.80
N LEU A 146 -6.37 5.67 8.69
CA LEU A 146 -7.71 6.09 9.08
C LEU A 146 -7.83 7.58 8.85
N SER A 147 -8.89 8.02 8.19
CA SER A 147 -9.16 9.43 7.94
C SER A 147 -10.61 9.74 8.22
N SER A 148 -10.85 10.85 8.89
CA SER A 148 -12.16 11.39 9.17
C SER A 148 -12.17 12.88 8.82
N GLU A 149 -13.15 13.31 8.02
CA GLU A 149 -13.28 14.68 7.58
C GLU A 149 -14.73 15.16 7.69
N TYR A 150 -14.95 16.16 8.54
CA TYR A 150 -16.23 16.86 8.64
C TYR A 150 -16.22 18.04 7.70
N ARG A 151 -17.23 18.12 6.84
CA ARG A 151 -17.44 19.18 5.85
C ARG A 151 -18.71 19.93 6.17
N THR A 152 -18.66 21.27 6.14
CA THR A 152 -19.80 22.13 6.38
C THR A 152 -19.81 23.31 5.41
N HIS A 153 -21.02 23.65 4.89
CA HIS A 153 -21.21 24.88 4.17
C HIS A 153 -21.38 26.03 5.17
N LEU A 154 -20.51 27.02 5.12
CA LEU A 154 -20.50 28.14 6.05
C LEU A 154 -21.48 29.23 5.61
N PHE A 155 -21.12 29.99 4.60
CA PHE A 155 -21.92 31.07 4.05
C PHE A 155 -21.48 31.41 2.63
N TRP A 156 -22.42 31.86 1.81
CA TRP A 156 -22.20 32.25 0.42
C TRP A 156 -21.57 31.14 -0.41
N LYS A 157 -20.27 31.24 -0.76
CA LYS A 157 -19.50 30.23 -1.51
C LYS A 157 -18.38 29.61 -0.67
N PHE A 158 -18.41 29.78 0.63
CA PHE A 158 -17.37 29.26 1.53
C PHE A 158 -17.81 27.94 2.16
N ASP A 159 -16.98 26.93 1.97
CA ASP A 159 -17.07 25.64 2.65
C ASP A 159 -15.91 25.49 3.63
N GLY A 160 -16.20 24.92 4.79
CA GLY A 160 -15.21 24.59 5.80
C GLY A 160 -15.03 23.08 5.91
N ALA A 161 -13.81 22.64 6.20
CA ALA A 161 -13.52 21.25 6.51
C ALA A 161 -12.57 21.15 7.71
N ALA A 162 -12.89 20.22 8.62
CA ALA A 162 -12.00 19.79 9.70
C ALA A 162 -11.71 18.31 9.54
N PHE A 163 -10.45 17.91 9.68
CA PHE A 163 -10.08 16.52 9.46
C PHE A 163 -9.08 16.00 10.52
N VAL A 164 -9.09 14.69 10.67
CA VAL A 164 -8.13 13.92 11.48
C VAL A 164 -7.67 12.73 10.65
N ASP A 165 -6.37 12.57 10.51
CA ASP A 165 -5.72 11.46 9.82
C ASP A 165 -4.77 10.72 10.78
N ALA A 166 -4.75 9.36 10.67
CA ALA A 166 -3.91 8.48 11.47
C ALA A 166 -3.37 7.30 10.65
#